data_43b1779a3c045dc9beebccb085ae2966
#
_entry.id   43b1779a3c045dc9beebccb085ae2966
#
_cell.length_a   1.000
_cell.length_b   1.000
_cell.length_c   1.000
_cell.angle_alpha   90.00
_cell.angle_beta   90.00
_cell.angle_gamma   90.00
#
_symmetry.space_group_name_H-M   'P 1'
#
loop_
_entity.id
_entity.type
_entity.pdbx_description
1 polymer ?
#
loop_
_entity_poly.entity_id
_entity_poly.type
_entity_poly.pdbx_seq_one_letter_code
_entity_poly.pdbx_strand_id
1 'polypeptide(L)'
;MGLGASWKTVINPDFDLARVLSLNCIPDAEQRAVFDKFGPESGRAFFELFFWMFDATGASAVNTSAVSCPVLCVAGAEDKMVSLETVRATTAGYSGATFWELQGRGHMLVLEPGAEEIARRIALWLPT
;
A
#
# COMPACT_ATOMS: atom_id res chain seq x y z
N MET A 1 7.16 20.52 -18.92
CA MET A 1 5.77 20.38 -18.43
C MET A 1 5.76 20.85 -16.99
N GLY A 2 4.99 21.89 -16.66
CA GLY A 2 5.00 22.47 -15.33
C GLY A 2 4.24 21.59 -14.34
N LEU A 3 4.81 21.38 -13.15
CA LEU A 3 4.21 20.66 -12.02
C LEU A 3 2.81 21.16 -11.61
N GLY A 4 2.42 22.36 -12.05
CA GLY A 4 1.18 23.01 -11.65
C GLY A 4 -0.12 22.52 -12.29
N ALA A 5 -0.08 21.52 -13.20
CA ALA A 5 -1.27 21.00 -13.86
C ALA A 5 -1.56 19.51 -13.56
N SER A 6 -0.61 18.77 -12.99
CA SER A 6 -0.73 17.31 -12.76
C SER A 6 -1.85 16.96 -11.78
N TRP A 7 -2.12 17.80 -10.80
CA TRP A 7 -3.20 17.60 -9.81
C TRP A 7 -4.62 17.70 -10.39
N LYS A 8 -4.78 18.24 -11.61
CA LYS A 8 -6.07 18.39 -12.31
C LYS A 8 -6.29 17.30 -13.36
N THR A 9 -5.36 16.38 -13.48
CA THR A 9 -5.41 15.33 -14.49
C THR A 9 -5.84 14.00 -13.88
N VAL A 10 -6.39 13.15 -14.73
CA VAL A 10 -6.63 11.74 -14.41
C VAL A 10 -5.36 10.97 -14.71
N ILE A 11 -4.91 10.16 -13.77
CA ILE A 11 -3.75 9.27 -13.93
C ILE A 11 -4.29 7.90 -14.34
N ASN A 12 -3.95 7.47 -15.54
CA ASN A 12 -4.27 6.13 -15.99
C ASN A 12 -3.15 5.16 -15.57
N PRO A 13 -3.50 3.94 -15.15
CA PRO A 13 -2.50 2.94 -14.82
C PRO A 13 -1.70 2.54 -16.07
N ASP A 14 -0.43 2.25 -15.87
CA ASP A 14 0.48 1.71 -16.88
C ASP A 14 0.82 0.27 -16.54
N PHE A 15 0.64 -0.65 -17.50
CA PHE A 15 0.80 -2.08 -17.25
C PHE A 15 2.26 -2.48 -17.01
N ASP A 16 3.19 -1.92 -17.78
CA ASP A 16 4.61 -2.28 -17.65
C ASP A 16 5.16 -1.78 -16.31
N LEU A 17 4.74 -0.61 -15.88
CA LEU A 17 5.07 -0.08 -14.56
C LEU A 17 4.43 -0.92 -13.44
N ALA A 18 3.17 -1.30 -13.59
CA ALA A 18 2.45 -2.11 -12.61
C ALA A 18 3.10 -3.49 -12.43
N ARG A 19 3.54 -4.14 -13.52
CA ARG A 19 4.26 -5.42 -13.47
C ARG A 19 5.50 -5.37 -12.58
N VAL A 20 6.23 -4.27 -12.64
CA VAL A 20 7.49 -4.13 -11.90
C VAL A 20 7.22 -3.75 -10.44
N LEU A 21 6.27 -2.87 -10.19
CA LEU A 21 6.09 -2.25 -8.88
C LEU A 21 5.09 -2.98 -7.99
N SER A 22 3.91 -3.32 -8.54
CA SER A 22 2.81 -3.84 -7.73
C SER A 22 2.43 -5.29 -8.04
N LEU A 23 2.65 -5.77 -9.26
CA LEU A 23 2.27 -7.12 -9.67
C LEU A 23 3.45 -8.11 -9.67
N ASN A 24 4.61 -7.71 -9.17
CA ASN A 24 5.86 -8.47 -9.25
C ASN A 24 5.80 -9.85 -8.57
N CYS A 25 4.88 -10.09 -7.67
CA CYS A 25 4.65 -11.40 -7.02
C CYS A 25 3.33 -12.08 -7.44
N ILE A 26 2.61 -11.49 -8.40
CA ILE A 26 1.49 -12.16 -9.09
C ILE A 26 2.07 -13.01 -10.23
N PRO A 27 1.61 -14.27 -10.42
CA PRO A 27 2.03 -15.10 -11.54
C PRO A 27 1.84 -14.38 -12.88
N ASP A 28 2.81 -14.45 -13.79
CA ASP A 28 2.82 -13.71 -15.06
C ASP A 28 1.53 -13.91 -15.86
N ALA A 29 1.00 -15.13 -15.87
CA ALA A 29 -0.25 -15.46 -16.58
C ALA A 29 -1.49 -14.75 -16.00
N GLU A 30 -1.42 -14.29 -14.75
CA GLU A 30 -2.55 -13.66 -14.05
C GLU A 30 -2.43 -12.13 -14.00
N GLN A 31 -1.22 -11.60 -14.20
CA GLN A 31 -0.95 -10.16 -14.05
C GLN A 31 -1.88 -9.31 -14.90
N ARG A 32 -2.14 -9.71 -16.15
CA ARG A 32 -3.01 -8.96 -17.05
C ARG A 32 -4.45 -8.92 -16.55
N ALA A 33 -4.98 -10.03 -16.08
CA ALA A 33 -6.35 -10.12 -15.56
C ALA A 33 -6.53 -9.31 -14.26
N VAL A 34 -5.48 -9.19 -13.44
CA VAL A 34 -5.47 -8.33 -12.25
C VAL A 34 -5.42 -6.87 -12.68
N PHE A 35 -4.51 -6.52 -13.60
CA PHE A 35 -4.35 -5.15 -14.10
C PHE A 35 -5.61 -4.58 -14.77
N ASP A 36 -6.34 -5.40 -15.53
CA ASP A 36 -7.57 -4.97 -16.22
C ASP A 36 -8.69 -4.54 -15.24
N LYS A 37 -8.51 -4.79 -13.94
CA LYS A 37 -9.40 -4.29 -12.88
C LYS A 37 -8.95 -2.95 -12.31
N PHE A 38 -7.77 -2.46 -12.66
CA PHE A 38 -7.30 -1.16 -12.21
C PHE A 38 -8.08 -0.06 -12.93
N GLY A 39 -8.52 0.92 -12.17
CA GLY A 39 -9.16 2.10 -12.68
C GLY A 39 -8.22 3.30 -12.74
N PRO A 40 -8.66 4.38 -13.39
CA PRO A 40 -7.96 5.65 -13.35
C PRO A 40 -8.00 6.25 -11.94
N GLU A 41 -6.92 6.94 -11.56
CA GLU A 41 -6.77 7.58 -10.26
C GLU A 41 -6.86 9.11 -10.38
N SER A 42 -7.30 9.75 -9.30
CA SER A 42 -7.30 11.20 -9.19
C SER A 42 -5.86 11.74 -9.08
N GLY A 43 -5.47 12.58 -10.03
CA GLY A 43 -4.17 13.27 -9.96
C GLY A 43 -4.04 14.13 -8.71
N ARG A 44 -5.16 14.66 -8.18
CA ARG A 44 -5.18 15.41 -6.93
C ARG A 44 -4.90 14.52 -5.74
N ALA A 45 -5.57 13.38 -5.61
CA ALA A 45 -5.33 12.44 -4.52
C ALA A 45 -3.89 11.93 -4.53
N PHE A 46 -3.38 11.62 -5.73
CA PHE A 46 -1.98 11.22 -5.92
C PHE A 46 -1.01 12.34 -5.49
N PHE A 47 -1.29 13.59 -5.86
CA PHE A 47 -0.47 14.72 -5.46
C PHE A 47 -0.48 14.93 -3.95
N GLU A 48 -1.63 14.92 -3.30
CA GLU A 48 -1.77 15.08 -1.86
C GLU A 48 -1.06 13.95 -1.09
N LEU A 49 -1.06 12.73 -1.61
CA LEU A 49 -0.36 11.58 -1.01
C LEU A 49 1.17 11.72 -1.11
N PHE A 50 1.70 12.04 -2.28
CA PHE A 50 3.15 12.06 -2.51
C PHE A 50 3.81 13.38 -2.11
N PHE A 51 3.06 14.46 -2.07
CA PHE A 51 3.55 15.80 -1.74
C PHE A 51 2.90 16.35 -0.45
N TRP A 52 2.58 15.44 0.48
CA TRP A 52 1.96 15.77 1.77
C TRP A 52 2.69 16.89 2.54
N MET A 53 4.00 17.04 2.35
CA MET A 53 4.81 18.09 2.96
C MET A 53 4.39 19.52 2.54
N PHE A 54 3.66 19.65 1.42
CA PHE A 54 3.10 20.92 0.96
C PHE A 54 1.62 21.09 1.33
N ASP A 55 1.01 20.11 1.99
CA ASP A 55 -0.36 20.20 2.46
C ASP A 55 -0.41 20.94 3.80
N ALA A 56 -0.67 22.25 3.71
CA ALA A 56 -0.83 23.12 4.89
C ALA A 56 -2.04 22.74 5.77
N THR A 57 -2.99 21.94 5.24
CA THR A 57 -4.18 21.50 5.98
C THR A 57 -3.92 20.26 6.82
N GLY A 58 -2.84 19.52 6.54
CA GLY A 58 -2.51 18.27 7.21
C GLY A 58 -3.56 17.18 7.00
N ALA A 59 -4.25 17.17 5.83
CA ALA A 59 -5.35 16.24 5.55
C ALA A 59 -4.94 14.76 5.63
N SER A 60 -3.65 14.46 5.38
CA SER A 60 -3.08 13.11 5.52
C SER A 60 -2.45 12.83 6.89
N ALA A 61 -2.46 13.80 7.81
CA ALA A 61 -1.88 13.61 9.13
C ALA A 61 -2.74 12.68 10.01
N VAL A 62 -2.09 11.71 10.64
CA VAL A 62 -2.74 10.75 11.54
C VAL A 62 -2.26 11.00 12.96
N ASN A 63 -3.19 11.22 13.89
CA ASN A 63 -2.87 11.23 15.31
C ASN A 63 -2.79 9.78 15.83
N THR A 64 -1.63 9.17 15.73
CA THR A 64 -1.39 7.79 16.14
C THR A 64 -1.61 7.56 17.63
N SER A 65 -1.44 8.59 18.47
CA SER A 65 -1.66 8.49 19.92
C SER A 65 -3.15 8.36 20.30
N ALA A 66 -4.05 8.74 19.40
CA ALA A 66 -5.50 8.58 19.59
C ALA A 66 -6.00 7.17 19.20
N VAL A 67 -5.15 6.34 18.59
CA VAL A 67 -5.51 4.97 18.20
C VAL A 67 -5.30 4.05 19.40
N SER A 68 -6.40 3.57 19.96
CA SER A 68 -6.40 2.70 21.15
C SER A 68 -6.70 1.22 20.86
N CYS A 69 -7.11 0.91 19.64
CA CYS A 69 -7.31 -0.48 19.20
C CYS A 69 -5.98 -1.16 18.84
N PRO A 70 -5.91 -2.49 18.86
CA PRO A 70 -4.76 -3.22 18.33
C PRO A 70 -4.49 -2.85 16.88
N VAL A 71 -3.22 -2.65 16.53
CA VAL A 71 -2.77 -2.33 15.18
C VAL A 71 -1.85 -3.43 14.67
N LEU A 72 -2.13 -3.94 13.48
CA LEU A 72 -1.28 -4.87 12.75
C LEU A 72 -0.86 -4.25 11.43
N CYS A 73 0.44 -4.14 11.22
CA CYS A 73 1.01 -3.77 9.92
C CYS A 73 1.62 -5.03 9.28
N VAL A 74 1.22 -5.30 8.05
CA VAL A 74 1.71 -6.45 7.28
C VAL A 74 2.41 -5.93 6.03
N ALA A 75 3.64 -6.38 5.78
CA ALA A 75 4.43 -5.96 4.63
C ALA A 75 5.00 -7.16 3.88
N GLY A 76 4.99 -7.10 2.56
CA GLY A 76 5.71 -8.02 1.69
C GLY A 76 7.19 -7.67 1.61
N ALA A 77 8.07 -8.66 1.74
CA ALA A 77 9.52 -8.45 1.63
C ALA A 77 9.94 -8.04 0.21
N GLU A 78 9.14 -8.42 -0.79
CA GLU A 78 9.38 -8.12 -2.21
C GLU A 78 8.56 -6.92 -2.72
N ASP A 79 7.92 -6.16 -1.82
CA ASP A 79 7.15 -4.96 -2.19
C ASP A 79 8.08 -3.90 -2.79
N LYS A 80 7.81 -3.50 -4.04
CA LYS A 80 8.58 -2.50 -4.77
C LYS A 80 7.94 -1.11 -4.72
N MET A 81 6.73 -1.00 -4.18
CA MET A 81 6.04 0.30 -4.02
C MET A 81 6.26 0.87 -2.63
N VAL A 82 6.14 0.04 -1.59
CA VAL A 82 6.28 0.49 -0.20
C VAL A 82 7.36 -0.34 0.48
N SER A 83 8.47 0.30 0.82
CA SER A 83 9.60 -0.41 1.44
C SER A 83 9.26 -0.94 2.83
N LEU A 84 9.91 -2.05 3.23
CA LEU A 84 9.82 -2.58 4.59
C LEU A 84 10.15 -1.52 5.66
N GLU A 85 11.14 -0.67 5.37
CA GLU A 85 11.53 0.40 6.27
C GLU A 85 10.39 1.38 6.51
N THR A 86 9.67 1.77 5.44
CA THR A 86 8.49 2.64 5.54
C THR A 86 7.41 2.02 6.41
N VAL A 87 7.09 0.73 6.19
CA VAL A 87 6.06 0.05 6.99
C VAL A 87 6.50 -0.12 8.45
N ARG A 88 7.79 -0.41 8.70
CA ARG A 88 8.35 -0.48 10.07
C ARG A 88 8.25 0.87 10.78
N ALA A 89 8.62 1.96 10.08
CA ALA A 89 8.52 3.31 10.64
C ALA A 89 7.05 3.69 10.93
N THR A 90 6.13 3.34 10.04
CA THR A 90 4.68 3.51 10.26
C THR A 90 4.23 2.74 11.49
N THR A 91 4.63 1.46 11.61
CA THR A 91 4.27 0.61 12.76
C THR A 91 4.76 1.20 14.07
N ALA A 92 5.99 1.70 14.09
CA ALA A 92 6.60 2.30 15.28
C ALA A 92 5.86 3.56 15.77
N GLY A 93 5.06 4.19 14.92
CA GLY A 93 4.20 5.31 15.28
C GLY A 93 3.00 4.93 16.16
N TYR A 94 2.63 3.66 16.22
CA TYR A 94 1.48 3.18 17.01
C TYR A 94 1.94 2.43 18.25
N SER A 95 1.38 2.76 19.40
CA SER A 95 1.72 2.09 20.65
C SER A 95 1.26 0.63 20.64
N GLY A 96 2.20 -0.30 20.86
CA GLY A 96 1.90 -1.73 20.94
C GLY A 96 1.54 -2.38 19.60
N ALA A 97 1.81 -1.73 18.47
CA ALA A 97 1.52 -2.30 17.16
C ALA A 97 2.36 -3.55 16.86
N THR A 98 1.76 -4.48 16.16
CA THR A 98 2.41 -5.69 15.66
C THR A 98 2.87 -5.47 14.22
N PHE A 99 4.07 -5.92 13.89
CA PHE A 99 4.60 -5.90 12.52
C PHE A 99 4.85 -7.32 12.02
N TRP A 100 4.33 -7.65 10.83
CA TRP A 100 4.63 -8.88 10.13
C TRP A 100 5.33 -8.59 8.81
N GLU A 101 6.51 -9.19 8.64
CA GLU A 101 7.21 -9.27 7.36
C GLU A 101 6.92 -10.61 6.71
N LEU A 102 6.45 -10.60 5.48
CA LEU A 102 6.08 -11.79 4.73
C LEU A 102 7.08 -12.00 3.59
N GLN A 103 7.91 -13.04 3.72
CA GLN A 103 8.88 -13.41 2.70
C GLN A 103 8.18 -13.91 1.42
N GLY A 104 8.75 -13.54 0.26
CA GLY A 104 8.23 -13.94 -1.05
C GLY A 104 6.88 -13.27 -1.40
N ARG A 105 6.53 -12.17 -0.75
CA ARG A 105 5.33 -11.39 -0.98
C ARG A 105 5.65 -10.00 -1.48
N GLY A 106 4.84 -9.52 -2.43
CA GLY A 106 4.94 -8.17 -2.99
C GLY A 106 3.90 -7.21 -2.42
N HIS A 107 3.49 -6.28 -3.28
CA HIS A 107 2.54 -5.23 -2.91
C HIS A 107 1.09 -5.72 -2.79
N MET A 108 0.72 -6.67 -3.65
CA MET A 108 -0.67 -7.13 -3.77
C MET A 108 -0.97 -8.32 -2.86
N LEU A 109 -0.62 -8.23 -1.57
CA LEU A 109 -0.71 -9.30 -0.57
C LEU A 109 -2.01 -10.12 -0.59
N VAL A 110 -3.13 -9.44 -0.89
CA VAL A 110 -4.48 -10.05 -0.87
C VAL A 110 -4.86 -10.72 -2.19
N LEU A 111 -4.06 -10.56 -3.23
CA LEU A 111 -4.28 -11.16 -4.56
C LEU A 111 -3.18 -12.16 -4.95
N GLU A 112 -2.09 -12.19 -4.21
CA GLU A 112 -0.99 -13.11 -4.45
C GLU A 112 -1.34 -14.54 -4.02
N PRO A 113 -0.73 -15.56 -4.64
CA PRO A 113 -0.93 -16.96 -4.25
C PRO A 113 -0.71 -17.17 -2.74
N GLY A 114 -1.67 -17.79 -2.06
CA GLY A 114 -1.62 -18.00 -0.60
C GLY A 114 -2.11 -16.83 0.25
N ALA A 115 -2.86 -15.90 -0.32
CA ALA A 115 -3.52 -14.81 0.41
C ALA A 115 -4.46 -15.33 1.52
N GLU A 116 -5.08 -16.50 1.34
CA GLU A 116 -5.95 -17.14 2.34
C GLU A 116 -5.20 -17.49 3.63
N GLU A 117 -3.91 -17.86 3.52
CA GLU A 117 -3.08 -18.09 4.70
C GLU A 117 -2.87 -16.80 5.49
N ILE A 118 -2.60 -15.70 4.79
CA ILE A 118 -2.46 -14.38 5.41
C ILE A 118 -3.78 -14.00 6.11
N ALA A 119 -4.90 -14.16 5.43
CA ALA A 119 -6.22 -13.87 5.98
C ALA A 119 -6.52 -14.71 7.24
N ARG A 120 -6.20 -16.01 7.23
CA ARG A 120 -6.37 -16.89 8.39
C ARG A 120 -5.49 -16.46 9.56
N ARG A 121 -4.25 -16.09 9.32
CA ARG A 121 -3.34 -15.59 10.36
C ARG A 121 -3.84 -14.27 10.95
N ILE A 122 -4.37 -13.37 10.12
CA ILE A 122 -4.97 -12.12 10.58
C ILE A 122 -6.20 -12.41 11.45
N ALA A 123 -7.07 -13.33 11.01
CA ALA A 123 -8.25 -13.72 11.78
C ALA A 123 -7.89 -14.28 13.18
N LEU A 124 -6.81 -15.03 13.28
CA LEU A 124 -6.30 -15.55 14.56
C LEU A 124 -5.63 -14.46 15.44
N TRP A 125 -5.14 -13.39 14.82
CA TRP A 125 -4.54 -12.27 15.53
C TRP A 125 -5.60 -11.32 16.10
N LEU A 126 -6.78 -11.25 15.49
CA LEU A 126 -7.85 -10.38 15.97
C LEU A 126 -8.26 -10.77 17.42
N PRO A 127 -8.44 -9.80 18.31
CA PRO A 127 -8.94 -10.08 19.66
C PRO A 127 -10.36 -10.66 19.58
N THR A 128 -10.60 -11.72 20.33
CA THR A 128 -11.94 -12.33 20.51
C THR A 128 -12.76 -11.53 21.53
#